data_847e3a9a445473b62ca1ee4eaf78a7a2
#
_entry.id   847e3a9a445473b62ca1ee4eaf78a7a2
#
_cell.length_a   1.000
_cell.length_b   1.000
_cell.length_c   1.000
_cell.angle_alpha   90.00
_cell.angle_beta   90.00
_cell.angle_gamma   90.00
#
_symmetry.space_group_name_H-M   'P 1'
#
loop_
_entity.id
_entity.type
_entity.pdbx_description
1 polymer ?
#
loop_
_entity_poly.entity_id
_entity_poly.type
_entity_poly.pdbx_seq_one_letter_code
_entity_poly.pdbx_strand_id
1 'polypeptide(L)'
;MMKRQIFLYWILALVGWHPFGAKAADDKVFADLIRPVFQQSCVKCHGRDGKVKGKVNLLKLEGAKDLVSDLERLETIIDVLDEHEMPPEKEPDLKPEVRKQLVMELRRMLNAGAVAGKGYAPTPMRRMNRFQYNNAVMDLLKLKVVVFPLPEKMMRDRSGYFRPETGKMPKEVVVSSRQLGKSALIEPRLAGVGPFPQDLRAEHGYDNRGDHLSLSPMLMEAFFKLGRRIVQSPNFDKRFVGIWQELFVPPGKAAQLDEEVRRRLETFLGRAFRRPAEKDVLDRYVGHVTGQIKSGKPFTEAMKEVVSAVLASPQFLYLYDKPAGG
;
A
#
# COMPACT_ATOMS: atom_id res chain seq x y z
N MET A 1 60.81 -34.96 -16.10
CA MET A 1 60.73 -33.94 -15.04
C MET A 1 59.22 -33.58 -14.84
N MET A 2 58.59 -34.19 -13.86
CA MET A 2 57.17 -34.01 -13.52
C MET A 2 57.04 -32.92 -12.44
N LYS A 3 56.31 -31.83 -12.74
CA LYS A 3 55.95 -30.83 -11.72
C LYS A 3 54.58 -31.20 -11.15
N ARG A 4 54.56 -31.57 -9.88
CA ARG A 4 53.39 -31.76 -9.05
C ARG A 4 52.75 -30.38 -8.73
N GLN A 5 51.53 -30.13 -9.16
CA GLN A 5 50.69 -29.03 -8.68
C GLN A 5 49.90 -29.51 -7.45
N ILE A 6 50.08 -28.85 -6.34
CA ILE A 6 49.36 -29.03 -5.09
C ILE A 6 48.12 -28.16 -5.17
N PHE A 7 46.92 -28.77 -5.23
CA PHE A 7 45.65 -28.09 -5.10
C PHE A 7 45.34 -27.87 -3.60
N LEU A 8 45.36 -26.63 -3.17
CA LEU A 8 44.90 -26.22 -1.86
C LEU A 8 43.38 -26.09 -1.91
N TYR A 9 42.63 -26.98 -1.23
CA TYR A 9 41.21 -26.84 -0.99
C TYR A 9 40.98 -25.86 0.15
N TRP A 10 40.42 -24.69 -0.19
CA TRP A 10 39.84 -23.78 0.79
C TRP A 10 38.45 -24.31 1.16
N ILE A 11 38.32 -24.87 2.37
CA ILE A 11 37.03 -25.17 2.97
C ILE A 11 36.46 -23.86 3.54
N LEU A 12 35.55 -23.23 2.80
CA LEU A 12 34.71 -22.17 3.30
C LEU A 12 33.70 -22.79 4.29
N ALA A 13 33.95 -22.63 5.57
CA ALA A 13 33.01 -22.91 6.63
C ALA A 13 31.84 -21.91 6.52
N LEU A 14 30.75 -22.32 5.90
CA LEU A 14 29.43 -21.66 6.01
C LEU A 14 29.01 -21.77 7.46
N VAL A 15 29.23 -20.70 8.23
CA VAL A 15 28.61 -20.51 9.54
C VAL A 15 27.13 -20.28 9.26
N GLY A 16 26.36 -21.35 9.31
CA GLY A 16 24.91 -21.30 9.25
C GLY A 16 24.39 -20.49 10.44
N TRP A 17 23.81 -19.35 10.14
CA TRP A 17 23.12 -18.53 11.13
C TRP A 17 21.87 -19.30 11.58
N HIS A 18 21.97 -20.02 12.71
CA HIS A 18 20.88 -20.79 13.24
C HIS A 18 19.95 -19.85 14.05
N PRO A 19 18.63 -19.86 13.80
CA PRO A 19 17.66 -19.05 14.54
C PRO A 19 17.45 -19.52 15.99
N PHE A 20 18.18 -20.54 16.44
CA PHE A 20 18.10 -21.09 17.78
C PHE A 20 18.62 -20.14 18.89
N GLY A 21 19.54 -19.23 18.58
CA GLY A 21 20.10 -18.29 19.55
C GLY A 21 19.13 -17.19 20.00
N ALA A 22 18.23 -16.76 19.15
CA ALA A 22 17.30 -15.67 19.44
C ALA A 22 16.21 -16.09 20.44
N LYS A 23 15.66 -17.30 20.32
CA LYS A 23 14.63 -17.82 21.25
C LYS A 23 15.15 -17.98 22.69
N ALA A 24 16.37 -18.51 22.86
CA ALA A 24 16.95 -18.67 24.17
C ALA A 24 17.24 -17.31 24.84
N ALA A 25 17.60 -16.29 24.06
CA ALA A 25 17.81 -14.94 24.57
C ALA A 25 16.49 -14.29 25.03
N ASP A 26 15.40 -14.48 24.27
CA ASP A 26 14.09 -13.96 24.62
C ASP A 26 13.51 -14.59 25.88
N ASP A 27 13.64 -15.92 26.05
CA ASP A 27 13.18 -16.61 27.24
C ASP A 27 14.00 -16.20 28.49
N LYS A 28 15.29 -15.89 28.32
CA LYS A 28 16.12 -15.36 29.41
C LYS A 28 15.66 -13.95 29.82
N VAL A 29 15.44 -13.05 28.84
CA VAL A 29 14.93 -11.70 29.12
C VAL A 29 13.54 -11.77 29.78
N PHE A 30 12.70 -12.67 29.32
CA PHE A 30 11.39 -12.90 29.95
C PHE A 30 11.53 -13.35 31.43
N ALA A 31 12.40 -14.28 31.71
CA ALA A 31 12.61 -14.82 33.08
C ALA A 31 13.28 -13.78 34.00
N ASP A 32 14.28 -13.06 33.51
CA ASP A 32 15.13 -12.20 34.35
C ASP A 32 14.56 -10.79 34.52
N LEU A 33 13.78 -10.27 33.57
CA LEU A 33 13.24 -8.91 33.60
C LEU A 33 11.71 -8.87 33.59
N ILE A 34 11.07 -9.47 32.59
CA ILE A 34 9.64 -9.22 32.30
C ILE A 34 8.78 -9.90 33.38
N ARG A 35 9.00 -11.19 33.65
CA ARG A 35 8.24 -11.96 34.65
C ARG A 35 8.34 -11.34 36.04
N PRO A 36 9.53 -10.98 36.58
CA PRO A 36 9.63 -10.35 37.89
C PRO A 36 8.86 -9.04 37.98
N VAL A 37 8.96 -8.17 36.99
CA VAL A 37 8.22 -6.89 36.94
C VAL A 37 6.72 -7.14 36.91
N PHE A 38 6.24 -8.06 36.08
CA PHE A 38 4.82 -8.40 36.02
C PHE A 38 4.31 -8.96 37.33
N GLN A 39 5.06 -9.87 37.95
CA GLN A 39 4.68 -10.48 39.23
C GLN A 39 4.62 -9.45 40.36
N GLN A 40 5.55 -8.53 40.40
CA GLN A 40 5.64 -7.52 41.45
C GLN A 40 4.61 -6.41 41.30
N SER A 41 4.39 -5.91 40.09
CA SER A 41 3.66 -4.65 39.85
C SER A 41 2.33 -4.80 39.09
N CYS A 42 2.07 -5.92 38.40
CA CYS A 42 0.95 -6.02 37.48
C CYS A 42 -0.08 -7.12 37.86
N VAL A 43 0.37 -8.30 38.29
CA VAL A 43 -0.52 -9.47 38.50
C VAL A 43 -1.56 -9.28 39.59
N LYS A 44 -1.36 -8.34 40.53
CA LYS A 44 -2.36 -7.98 41.54
C LYS A 44 -3.74 -7.69 40.93
N CYS A 45 -3.75 -7.05 39.74
CA CYS A 45 -4.96 -6.73 38.98
C CYS A 45 -5.14 -7.62 37.74
N HIS A 46 -4.05 -8.19 37.22
CA HIS A 46 -4.00 -8.92 35.97
C HIS A 46 -3.62 -10.39 36.14
N GLY A 47 -4.24 -11.10 37.10
CA GLY A 47 -4.09 -12.56 37.21
C GLY A 47 -4.28 -13.11 38.60
N ARG A 48 -3.92 -12.39 39.71
CA ARG A 48 -4.02 -12.88 41.07
C ARG A 48 -5.47 -12.89 41.56
N ASP A 49 -5.84 -13.92 42.31
CA ASP A 49 -7.16 -14.10 42.89
C ASP A 49 -8.33 -14.05 41.89
N GLY A 50 -8.08 -14.53 40.66
CA GLY A 50 -9.07 -14.54 39.60
C GLY A 50 -9.36 -13.18 38.98
N LYS A 51 -8.65 -12.10 39.36
CA LYS A 51 -8.83 -10.77 38.80
C LYS A 51 -8.18 -10.68 37.41
N VAL A 52 -8.96 -10.34 36.39
CA VAL A 52 -8.50 -10.19 35.01
C VAL A 52 -9.01 -8.85 34.47
N LYS A 53 -8.47 -7.73 35.01
CA LYS A 53 -8.81 -6.41 34.52
C LYS A 53 -8.31 -6.23 33.07
N GLY A 54 -9.09 -5.54 32.27
CA GLY A 54 -8.77 -5.33 30.85
C GLY A 54 -8.69 -6.62 30.01
N LYS A 55 -9.28 -7.74 30.50
CA LYS A 55 -9.21 -9.06 29.86
C LYS A 55 -7.78 -9.62 29.71
N VAL A 56 -6.78 -9.02 30.38
CA VAL A 56 -5.38 -9.42 30.35
C VAL A 56 -5.02 -10.21 31.59
N ASN A 57 -4.52 -11.43 31.41
CA ASN A 57 -4.01 -12.28 32.50
C ASN A 57 -2.52 -12.50 32.30
N LEU A 58 -1.70 -11.73 33.02
CA LEU A 58 -0.24 -11.79 32.93
C LEU A 58 0.36 -12.96 33.73
N LEU A 59 -0.41 -13.54 34.66
CA LEU A 59 0.03 -14.69 35.43
C LEU A 59 0.11 -15.97 34.60
N LYS A 60 -0.64 -16.06 33.52
CA LYS A 60 -0.66 -17.21 32.61
C LYS A 60 0.49 -17.21 31.58
N LEU A 61 1.28 -16.14 31.52
CA LEU A 61 2.42 -16.08 30.62
C LEU A 61 3.58 -16.89 31.17
N GLU A 62 3.94 -17.99 30.52
CA GLU A 62 4.99 -18.90 30.92
C GLU A 62 6.35 -18.57 30.30
N GLY A 63 6.36 -17.91 29.13
CA GLY A 63 7.58 -17.56 28.41
C GLY A 63 7.39 -16.44 27.40
N ALA A 64 8.49 -16.08 26.75
CA ALA A 64 8.49 -15.08 25.67
C ALA A 64 7.55 -15.46 24.52
N LYS A 65 7.40 -16.77 24.26
CA LYS A 65 6.50 -17.29 23.23
C LYS A 65 5.04 -16.88 23.47
N ASP A 66 4.59 -16.83 24.71
CA ASP A 66 3.21 -16.47 25.03
C ASP A 66 2.95 -14.99 24.80
N LEU A 67 3.95 -14.14 25.00
CA LEU A 67 3.88 -12.72 24.66
C LEU A 67 3.72 -12.52 23.15
N VAL A 68 4.57 -13.17 22.34
CA VAL A 68 4.56 -12.99 20.88
C VAL A 68 3.48 -13.80 20.17
N SER A 69 2.75 -14.66 20.87
CA SER A 69 1.61 -15.40 20.30
C SER A 69 0.40 -14.53 20.00
N ASP A 70 0.34 -13.34 20.64
CA ASP A 70 -0.73 -12.35 20.47
C ASP A 70 -0.08 -10.97 20.41
N LEU A 71 0.28 -10.57 19.19
CA LEU A 71 1.02 -9.32 18.96
C LEU A 71 0.18 -8.08 19.25
N GLU A 72 -1.14 -8.12 19.04
CA GLU A 72 -2.05 -7.02 19.35
C GLU A 72 -2.11 -6.76 20.87
N ARG A 73 -2.20 -7.84 21.65
CA ARG A 73 -2.13 -7.74 23.12
C ARG A 73 -0.76 -7.24 23.58
N LEU A 74 0.33 -7.70 22.95
CA LEU A 74 1.67 -7.24 23.28
C LEU A 74 1.86 -5.76 22.98
N GLU A 75 1.35 -5.27 21.85
CA GLU A 75 1.33 -3.86 21.49
C GLU A 75 0.56 -3.03 22.53
N THR A 76 -0.65 -3.46 22.88
CA THR A 76 -1.45 -2.81 23.93
C THR A 76 -0.70 -2.73 25.27
N ILE A 77 0.01 -3.80 25.68
CA ILE A 77 0.83 -3.78 26.91
C ILE A 77 1.96 -2.75 26.82
N ILE A 78 2.59 -2.65 25.66
CA ILE A 78 3.67 -1.68 25.43
C ILE A 78 3.13 -0.25 25.53
N ASP A 79 2.01 0.04 24.88
CA ASP A 79 1.44 1.38 24.82
C ASP A 79 1.05 1.89 26.20
N VAL A 80 0.31 1.11 26.98
CA VAL A 80 -0.09 1.51 28.34
C VAL A 80 1.09 1.66 29.32
N LEU A 81 2.22 0.97 29.05
CA LEU A 81 3.45 1.14 29.83
C LEU A 81 4.21 2.41 29.40
N ASP A 82 4.30 2.68 28.10
CA ASP A 82 5.01 3.83 27.53
C ASP A 82 4.29 5.15 27.82
N GLU A 83 2.94 5.12 27.80
CA GLU A 83 2.09 6.28 28.12
C GLU A 83 1.87 6.50 29.61
N HIS A 84 2.50 5.69 30.46
CA HIS A 84 2.37 5.76 31.94
C HIS A 84 0.95 5.50 32.47
N GLU A 85 0.10 4.87 31.70
CA GLU A 85 -1.23 4.46 32.16
C GLU A 85 -1.18 3.28 33.14
N MET A 86 -0.11 2.48 33.07
CA MET A 86 0.13 1.34 33.97
C MET A 86 1.54 1.41 34.61
N PRO A 87 1.64 1.12 35.91
CA PRO A 87 0.59 0.90 36.91
C PRO A 87 -0.30 2.12 37.11
N PRO A 88 -1.58 1.96 37.53
CA PRO A 88 -2.48 3.09 37.77
C PRO A 88 -2.00 3.92 38.96
N GLU A 89 -2.33 5.22 38.99
CA GLU A 89 -1.89 6.22 39.99
C GLU A 89 -1.98 5.77 41.48
N LYS A 90 -2.88 4.85 41.79
CA LYS A 90 -3.10 4.32 43.16
C LYS A 90 -2.09 3.24 43.55
N GLU A 91 -1.30 2.75 42.63
CA GLU A 91 -0.27 1.73 42.86
C GLU A 91 1.13 2.35 42.69
N PRO A 92 2.17 1.80 43.34
CA PRO A 92 3.53 2.30 43.15
C PRO A 92 3.96 2.25 41.69
N ASP A 93 4.49 3.34 41.20
CA ASP A 93 4.99 3.41 39.83
C ASP A 93 6.29 2.60 39.64
N LEU A 94 6.55 2.23 38.39
CA LEU A 94 7.79 1.59 37.98
C LEU A 94 8.93 2.62 38.01
N LYS A 95 10.12 2.21 38.49
CA LYS A 95 11.31 3.03 38.33
C LYS A 95 11.51 3.36 36.86
N PRO A 96 11.86 4.63 36.51
CA PRO A 96 11.98 5.06 35.10
C PRO A 96 12.89 4.17 34.26
N GLU A 97 14.01 3.71 34.82
CA GLU A 97 14.96 2.83 34.15
C GLU A 97 14.37 1.45 33.85
N VAL A 98 13.62 0.89 34.85
CA VAL A 98 12.95 -0.40 34.70
C VAL A 98 11.85 -0.31 33.62
N ARG A 99 11.04 0.73 33.66
CA ARG A 99 10.00 0.98 32.67
C ARG A 99 10.60 1.07 31.26
N LYS A 100 11.63 1.88 31.09
CA LYS A 100 12.32 2.08 29.82
C LYS A 100 12.90 0.78 29.28
N GLN A 101 13.56 0.01 30.13
CA GLN A 101 14.13 -1.28 29.75
C GLN A 101 13.05 -2.29 29.39
N LEU A 102 11.97 -2.37 30.18
CA LEU A 102 10.84 -3.25 29.91
C LEU A 102 10.18 -2.93 28.55
N VAL A 103 9.85 -1.66 28.30
CA VAL A 103 9.25 -1.21 27.04
C VAL A 103 10.17 -1.51 25.84
N MET A 104 11.47 -1.26 25.99
CA MET A 104 12.45 -1.54 24.94
C MET A 104 12.49 -3.04 24.58
N GLU A 105 12.54 -3.93 25.59
CA GLU A 105 12.60 -5.37 25.35
C GLU A 105 11.28 -5.92 24.80
N LEU A 106 10.14 -5.46 25.29
CA LEU A 106 8.83 -5.84 24.74
C LEU A 106 8.69 -5.39 23.27
N ARG A 107 9.12 -4.16 22.92
CA ARG A 107 9.16 -3.69 21.53
C ARG A 107 10.08 -4.52 20.65
N ARG A 108 11.24 -4.91 21.18
CA ARG A 108 12.15 -5.79 20.43
C ARG A 108 11.50 -7.14 20.14
N MET A 109 10.81 -7.73 21.13
CA MET A 109 10.08 -8.98 20.97
C MET A 109 8.89 -8.84 20.01
N LEU A 110 8.14 -7.74 20.07
CA LEU A 110 7.06 -7.43 19.14
C LEU A 110 7.58 -7.40 17.70
N ASN A 111 8.65 -6.65 17.45
CA ASN A 111 9.26 -6.55 16.13
C ASN A 111 9.78 -7.90 15.62
N ALA A 112 10.46 -8.66 16.50
CA ALA A 112 10.95 -9.98 16.15
C ALA A 112 9.80 -10.95 15.85
N GLY A 113 8.72 -10.91 16.64
CA GLY A 113 7.51 -11.70 16.44
C GLY A 113 6.79 -11.36 15.13
N ALA A 114 6.69 -10.08 14.83
CA ALA A 114 6.09 -9.60 13.57
C ALA A 114 6.90 -10.05 12.34
N VAL A 115 8.24 -10.04 12.44
CA VAL A 115 9.13 -10.52 11.36
C VAL A 115 9.13 -12.05 11.26
N ALA A 116 9.08 -12.76 12.40
CA ALA A 116 9.09 -14.23 12.44
C ALA A 116 7.74 -14.85 12.08
N GLY A 117 6.65 -14.10 12.25
CA GLY A 117 5.33 -14.47 11.74
C GLY A 117 5.45 -14.61 10.23
N LYS A 118 5.59 -15.83 9.75
CA LYS A 118 5.75 -16.17 8.34
C LYS A 118 4.53 -15.71 7.55
N GLY A 119 4.74 -14.72 6.76
CA GLY A 119 3.79 -14.14 5.86
C GLY A 119 3.30 -12.82 6.41
N TYR A 120 3.74 -11.77 5.78
CA TYR A 120 2.90 -10.58 5.71
C TYR A 120 1.49 -11.09 5.46
N ALA A 121 0.52 -10.70 6.28
CA ALA A 121 -0.87 -10.90 5.93
C ALA A 121 -0.98 -10.54 4.44
N PRO A 122 -1.52 -11.42 3.58
CA PRO A 122 -1.56 -11.13 2.16
C PRO A 122 -2.16 -9.74 2.02
N THR A 123 -1.38 -8.83 1.43
CA THR A 123 -1.86 -7.45 1.24
C THR A 123 -3.19 -7.57 0.53
N PRO A 124 -4.29 -7.15 1.15
CA PRO A 124 -5.58 -7.35 0.54
C PRO A 124 -5.58 -6.64 -0.81
N MET A 125 -6.07 -7.33 -1.83
CA MET A 125 -6.30 -6.72 -3.13
C MET A 125 -7.15 -5.48 -2.94
N ARG A 126 -6.62 -4.32 -3.29
CA ARG A 126 -7.29 -3.04 -3.06
C ARG A 126 -7.52 -2.28 -4.35
N ARG A 127 -8.67 -1.66 -4.46
CA ARG A 127 -8.98 -0.73 -5.53
C ARG A 127 -8.25 0.61 -5.28
N MET A 128 -7.91 1.30 -6.35
CA MET A 128 -7.41 2.68 -6.23
C MET A 128 -8.50 3.61 -5.69
N ASN A 129 -8.11 4.49 -4.77
CA ASN A 129 -8.92 5.63 -4.36
C ASN A 129 -8.83 6.77 -5.40
N ARG A 130 -9.54 7.89 -5.17
CA ARG A 130 -9.55 9.03 -6.11
C ARG A 130 -8.17 9.60 -6.42
N PHE A 131 -7.31 9.74 -5.40
CA PHE A 131 -5.96 10.27 -5.58
C PHE A 131 -5.09 9.34 -6.40
N GLN A 132 -5.13 8.05 -6.05
CA GLN A 132 -4.37 7.02 -6.76
C GLN A 132 -4.82 6.89 -8.21
N TYR A 133 -6.14 6.91 -8.47
CA TYR A 133 -6.69 6.87 -9.81
C TYR A 133 -6.26 8.09 -10.64
N ASN A 134 -6.41 9.30 -10.09
CA ASN A 134 -6.00 10.54 -10.78
C ASN A 134 -4.52 10.49 -11.16
N ASN A 135 -3.64 10.14 -10.21
CA ASN A 135 -2.21 10.03 -10.47
C ASN A 135 -1.88 8.92 -11.47
N ALA A 136 -2.49 7.74 -11.33
CA ALA A 136 -2.25 6.62 -12.25
C ALA A 136 -2.64 6.93 -13.69
N VAL A 137 -3.75 7.66 -13.90
CA VAL A 137 -4.17 8.10 -15.24
C VAL A 137 -3.25 9.17 -15.79
N MET A 138 -2.84 10.13 -14.93
CA MET A 138 -1.86 11.16 -15.33
C MET A 138 -0.54 10.53 -15.77
N ASP A 139 -0.01 9.60 -15.02
CA ASP A 139 1.25 8.91 -15.32
C ASP A 139 1.13 8.05 -16.58
N LEU A 140 0.06 7.26 -16.69
CA LEU A 140 -0.18 6.36 -17.83
C LEU A 140 -0.25 7.11 -19.16
N LEU A 141 -0.99 8.21 -19.17
CA LEU A 141 -1.21 9.03 -20.38
C LEU A 141 -0.22 10.19 -20.51
N LYS A 142 0.69 10.36 -19.54
CA LYS A 142 1.60 11.52 -19.42
C LYS A 142 0.83 12.83 -19.55
N LEU A 143 -0.27 12.95 -18.79
CA LEU A 143 -1.12 14.14 -18.86
C LEU A 143 -0.41 15.36 -18.26
N LYS A 144 -0.52 16.48 -18.94
CA LYS A 144 -0.02 17.79 -18.46
C LYS A 144 -1.02 18.53 -17.57
N VAL A 145 -2.18 17.93 -17.34
CA VAL A 145 -3.28 18.47 -16.53
C VAL A 145 -3.84 17.34 -15.66
N VAL A 146 -4.49 17.68 -14.55
CA VAL A 146 -5.16 16.66 -13.72
C VAL A 146 -6.41 16.13 -14.42
N VAL A 147 -6.79 14.89 -14.10
CA VAL A 147 -7.98 14.27 -14.69
C VAL A 147 -9.24 14.99 -14.20
N PHE A 148 -9.35 15.16 -12.87
CA PHE A 148 -10.46 15.84 -12.21
C PHE A 148 -9.97 16.55 -10.94
N PRO A 149 -10.72 17.56 -10.46
CA PRO A 149 -10.34 18.25 -9.22
C PRO A 149 -10.47 17.32 -8.02
N LEU A 150 -9.55 17.49 -7.08
CA LEU A 150 -9.55 16.82 -5.78
C LEU A 150 -9.67 17.90 -4.70
N PRO A 151 -10.91 18.33 -4.36
CA PRO A 151 -11.13 19.37 -3.34
C PRO A 151 -10.46 19.02 -2.02
N GLU A 152 -10.42 17.74 -1.67
CA GLU A 152 -9.79 17.22 -0.47
C GLU A 152 -8.30 17.52 -0.39
N LYS A 153 -7.62 17.62 -1.53
CA LYS A 153 -6.19 17.98 -1.63
C LYS A 153 -5.94 19.44 -1.22
N MET A 154 -6.92 20.29 -1.47
CA MET A 154 -6.79 21.74 -1.25
C MET A 154 -7.20 22.18 0.15
N MET A 155 -7.97 21.35 0.87
CA MET A 155 -8.52 21.66 2.19
C MET A 155 -7.61 21.23 3.35
N ARG A 156 -6.46 20.61 3.08
CA ARG A 156 -5.57 20.09 4.12
C ARG A 156 -4.31 20.93 4.25
N ASP A 157 -4.05 21.41 5.46
CA ASP A 157 -2.73 21.87 5.80
C ASP A 157 -1.79 20.65 5.91
N ARG A 158 -0.69 20.70 5.17
CA ARG A 158 0.27 19.59 5.11
C ARG A 158 1.54 19.86 5.91
N SER A 159 1.60 20.96 6.64
CA SER A 159 2.80 21.38 7.36
C SER A 159 3.22 20.41 8.47
N GLY A 160 2.28 19.64 9.03
CA GLY A 160 2.53 18.65 10.09
C GLY A 160 2.59 17.20 9.63
N TYR A 161 2.57 16.93 8.31
CA TYR A 161 2.57 15.56 7.82
C TYR A 161 3.94 14.89 7.89
N PHE A 162 3.90 13.56 7.83
CA PHE A 162 5.08 12.73 7.74
C PHE A 162 6.03 13.21 6.62
N ARG A 163 7.28 13.37 6.97
CA ARG A 163 8.37 13.68 6.04
C ARG A 163 9.22 12.43 5.89
N PRO A 164 9.14 11.73 4.75
CA PRO A 164 9.86 10.47 4.52
C PRO A 164 11.37 10.58 4.76
N GLU A 165 11.95 11.73 4.44
CA GLU A 165 13.37 12.03 4.62
C GLU A 165 13.82 12.04 6.08
N THR A 166 12.90 12.25 7.02
CA THR A 166 13.21 12.25 8.45
C THR A 166 13.06 10.89 9.10
N GLY A 167 12.36 9.95 8.46
CA GLY A 167 12.00 8.64 9.00
C GLY A 167 11.13 8.68 10.27
N LYS A 168 10.63 9.86 10.66
CA LYS A 168 9.86 10.05 11.90
C LYS A 168 8.40 10.35 11.59
N MET A 169 7.49 9.57 12.18
CA MET A 169 6.08 9.90 12.21
C MET A 169 5.84 11.00 13.26
N PRO A 170 5.09 12.06 12.94
CA PRO A 170 4.66 13.01 13.96
C PRO A 170 3.67 12.32 14.92
N LYS A 171 3.76 12.64 16.21
CA LYS A 171 2.82 12.13 17.23
C LYS A 171 1.39 12.63 16.98
N GLU A 172 1.28 13.85 16.46
CA GLU A 172 0.02 14.49 16.15
C GLU A 172 0.07 15.09 14.75
N VAL A 173 -1.01 14.93 14.00
CA VAL A 173 -1.21 15.58 12.71
C VAL A 173 -2.38 16.54 12.83
N VAL A 174 -2.09 17.83 12.79
CA VAL A 174 -3.13 18.86 12.78
C VAL A 174 -3.71 18.94 11.37
N VAL A 175 -4.97 18.54 11.23
CA VAL A 175 -5.73 18.68 10.00
C VAL A 175 -6.56 19.95 10.10
N SER A 176 -6.07 21.02 9.50
CA SER A 176 -6.84 22.27 9.35
C SER A 176 -7.42 22.40 7.95
N SER A 177 -8.61 22.97 7.85
CA SER A 177 -9.19 23.40 6.57
C SER A 177 -8.73 24.83 6.29
N ARG A 178 -8.10 25.05 5.12
CA ARG A 178 -7.84 26.42 4.62
C ARG A 178 -9.06 26.90 3.83
N GLN A 179 -9.42 28.15 4.01
CA GLN A 179 -10.33 28.80 3.07
C GLN A 179 -9.72 28.77 1.66
N LEU A 180 -10.46 28.20 0.70
CA LEU A 180 -10.04 28.16 -0.69
C LEU A 180 -10.06 29.57 -1.26
N GLY A 181 -8.90 30.13 -1.54
CA GLY A 181 -8.81 31.33 -2.40
C GLY A 181 -9.28 31.02 -3.81
N LYS A 182 -9.86 32.00 -4.50
CA LYS A 182 -10.37 31.83 -5.90
C LYS A 182 -9.33 31.20 -6.84
N SER A 183 -8.05 31.50 -6.67
CA SER A 183 -6.94 30.96 -7.47
C SER A 183 -6.62 29.47 -7.20
N ALA A 184 -6.95 28.96 -6.02
CA ALA A 184 -6.70 27.56 -5.67
C ALA A 184 -7.69 26.58 -6.30
N LEU A 185 -8.81 27.10 -6.88
CA LEU A 185 -9.85 26.31 -7.54
C LEU A 185 -9.55 26.03 -9.02
N ILE A 186 -8.49 26.62 -9.59
CA ILE A 186 -8.23 26.60 -11.03
C ILE A 186 -6.98 25.77 -11.33
N GLU A 187 -6.92 24.55 -10.81
CA GLU A 187 -5.94 23.59 -11.31
C GLU A 187 -6.34 23.19 -12.74
N PRO A 188 -5.44 23.30 -13.75
CA PRO A 188 -5.74 22.86 -15.10
C PRO A 188 -6.16 21.38 -15.11
N ARG A 189 -7.30 21.09 -15.68
CA ARG A 189 -7.92 19.77 -15.67
C ARG A 189 -8.56 19.41 -17.00
N LEU A 190 -8.87 18.13 -17.17
CA LEU A 190 -9.68 17.70 -18.31
C LEU A 190 -11.10 18.30 -18.17
N ALA A 191 -11.53 19.02 -19.22
CA ALA A 191 -12.81 19.69 -19.22
C ALA A 191 -13.98 18.68 -19.21
N GLY A 192 -14.97 18.93 -18.37
CA GLY A 192 -16.16 18.07 -18.24
C GLY A 192 -15.93 16.76 -17.49
N VAL A 193 -14.75 16.54 -16.92
CA VAL A 193 -14.44 15.32 -16.15
C VAL A 193 -14.55 15.60 -14.66
N GLY A 194 -15.44 14.86 -13.98
CA GLY A 194 -15.61 14.88 -12.53
C GLY A 194 -15.17 13.56 -11.89
N PRO A 195 -14.86 13.55 -10.60
CA PRO A 195 -14.46 12.36 -9.89
C PRO A 195 -15.64 11.37 -9.73
N PHE A 196 -15.32 10.09 -9.52
CA PHE A 196 -16.29 9.11 -9.05
C PHE A 196 -16.66 9.38 -7.57
N PRO A 197 -17.72 8.75 -7.02
CA PRO A 197 -18.13 8.93 -5.63
C PRO A 197 -16.96 8.70 -4.65
N GLN A 198 -16.92 9.50 -3.59
CA GLN A 198 -15.86 9.39 -2.57
C GLN A 198 -16.05 8.11 -1.77
N ASP A 199 -14.97 7.41 -1.50
CA ASP A 199 -14.94 6.27 -0.61
C ASP A 199 -15.14 6.72 0.85
N LEU A 200 -15.77 5.88 1.64
CA LEU A 200 -15.84 6.06 3.07
C LEU A 200 -14.43 5.99 3.66
N ARG A 201 -14.11 6.89 4.56
CA ARG A 201 -12.86 6.85 5.29
C ARG A 201 -12.94 5.81 6.40
N ALA A 202 -11.84 5.10 6.63
CA ALA A 202 -11.68 4.30 7.83
C ALA A 202 -11.66 5.19 9.08
N GLU A 203 -11.87 4.61 10.26
CA GLU A 203 -11.88 5.32 11.55
C GLU A 203 -10.66 6.21 11.77
N HIS A 204 -9.50 5.79 11.28
CA HIS A 204 -8.23 6.55 11.36
C HIS A 204 -8.07 7.62 10.27
N GLY A 205 -9.10 7.91 9.49
CA GLY A 205 -9.08 8.93 8.44
C GLY A 205 -8.35 8.54 7.15
N TYR A 206 -7.82 7.32 7.04
CA TYR A 206 -7.22 6.81 5.81
C TYR A 206 -8.29 6.37 4.82
N ASP A 207 -8.07 6.68 3.54
CA ASP A 207 -8.97 6.38 2.43
C ASP A 207 -8.43 5.31 1.47
N ASN A 208 -7.41 4.57 1.89
CA ASN A 208 -6.72 3.57 1.08
C ASN A 208 -6.73 2.15 1.67
N ARG A 209 -7.54 1.88 2.69
CA ARG A 209 -7.70 0.54 3.25
C ARG A 209 -8.50 -0.35 2.32
N GLY A 210 -7.93 -1.52 1.97
CA GLY A 210 -8.53 -2.46 1.02
C GLY A 210 -9.91 -2.98 1.43
N ASP A 211 -10.11 -3.20 2.72
CA ASP A 211 -11.37 -3.65 3.32
C ASP A 211 -12.51 -2.62 3.24
N HIS A 212 -12.18 -1.32 3.10
CA HIS A 212 -13.14 -0.24 2.94
C HIS A 212 -13.36 0.17 1.48
N LEU A 213 -12.50 -0.25 0.55
CA LEU A 213 -12.57 0.09 -0.87
C LEU A 213 -13.41 -0.93 -1.66
N SER A 214 -14.69 -0.99 -1.37
CA SER A 214 -15.63 -1.86 -2.08
C SER A 214 -15.88 -1.41 -3.53
N LEU A 215 -16.37 -2.32 -4.36
CA LEU A 215 -16.80 -2.04 -5.73
C LEU A 215 -18.29 -2.39 -5.88
N SER A 216 -19.14 -1.40 -5.64
CA SER A 216 -20.57 -1.54 -5.89
C SER A 216 -20.90 -1.45 -7.38
N PRO A 217 -22.06 -1.97 -7.85
CA PRO A 217 -22.51 -1.79 -9.23
C PRO A 217 -22.58 -0.32 -9.66
N MET A 218 -23.04 0.57 -8.79
CA MET A 218 -23.03 2.02 -9.04
C MET A 218 -21.63 2.57 -9.27
N LEU A 219 -20.66 2.09 -8.50
CA LEU A 219 -19.27 2.53 -8.64
C LEU A 219 -18.64 1.99 -9.93
N MET A 220 -18.95 0.75 -10.31
CA MET A 220 -18.55 0.21 -11.63
C MET A 220 -19.08 1.09 -12.78
N GLU A 221 -20.36 1.44 -12.74
CA GLU A 221 -20.96 2.33 -13.73
C GLU A 221 -20.26 3.70 -13.75
N ALA A 222 -19.91 4.23 -12.57
CA ALA A 222 -19.18 5.48 -12.46
C ALA A 222 -17.78 5.39 -13.14
N PHE A 223 -17.06 4.27 -13.00
CA PHE A 223 -15.77 4.06 -13.69
C PHE A 223 -15.93 3.95 -15.20
N PHE A 224 -16.95 3.25 -15.71
CA PHE A 224 -17.23 3.22 -17.15
C PHE A 224 -17.55 4.61 -17.71
N LYS A 225 -18.39 5.38 -17.01
CA LYS A 225 -18.70 6.76 -17.37
C LYS A 225 -17.46 7.65 -17.33
N LEU A 226 -16.62 7.47 -16.31
CA LEU A 226 -15.39 8.24 -16.12
C LEU A 226 -14.38 7.97 -17.24
N GLY A 227 -14.07 6.71 -17.53
CA GLY A 227 -13.17 6.34 -18.63
C GLY A 227 -13.60 6.97 -19.96
N ARG A 228 -14.91 6.93 -20.26
CA ARG A 228 -15.47 7.57 -21.46
C ARG A 228 -15.32 9.10 -21.44
N ARG A 229 -15.65 9.75 -20.32
CA ARG A 229 -15.54 11.21 -20.19
C ARG A 229 -14.11 11.70 -20.30
N ILE A 230 -13.13 10.92 -19.83
CA ILE A 230 -11.71 11.27 -19.97
C ILE A 230 -11.33 11.39 -21.45
N VAL A 231 -11.58 10.35 -22.25
CA VAL A 231 -11.17 10.32 -23.66
C VAL A 231 -12.02 11.20 -24.56
N GLN A 232 -13.23 11.56 -24.12
CA GLN A 232 -14.14 12.48 -24.82
C GLN A 232 -13.98 13.93 -24.38
N SER A 233 -13.13 14.22 -23.40
CA SER A 233 -12.90 15.59 -22.96
C SER A 233 -12.40 16.46 -24.12
N PRO A 234 -12.92 17.70 -24.30
CA PRO A 234 -12.51 18.60 -25.38
C PRO A 234 -11.03 18.91 -25.43
N ASN A 235 -10.34 18.78 -24.29
CA ASN A 235 -8.90 18.97 -24.18
C ASN A 235 -8.12 17.66 -24.04
N PHE A 236 -8.73 16.50 -24.39
CA PHE A 236 -8.02 15.24 -24.54
C PHE A 236 -7.39 15.16 -25.95
N ASP A 237 -6.29 15.86 -26.12
CA ASP A 237 -5.60 16.02 -27.41
C ASP A 237 -4.06 16.06 -27.25
N LYS A 238 -3.37 16.26 -28.37
CA LYS A 238 -1.89 16.29 -28.44
C LYS A 238 -1.22 17.36 -27.56
N ARG A 239 -1.95 18.37 -27.09
CA ARG A 239 -1.42 19.43 -26.21
C ARG A 239 -1.25 18.93 -24.78
N PHE A 240 -2.20 18.12 -24.34
CA PHE A 240 -2.29 17.68 -22.93
C PHE A 240 -1.97 16.20 -22.71
N VAL A 241 -2.09 15.35 -23.73
CA VAL A 241 -1.80 13.92 -23.67
C VAL A 241 -0.39 13.64 -24.20
N GLY A 242 0.56 13.37 -23.32
CA GLY A 242 1.97 13.22 -23.70
C GLY A 242 2.26 12.00 -24.58
N ILE A 243 1.45 10.93 -24.45
CA ILE A 243 1.59 9.72 -25.28
C ILE A 243 0.81 9.82 -26.60
N TRP A 244 0.34 11.00 -26.99
CA TRP A 244 -0.53 11.16 -28.16
C TRP A 244 0.09 10.59 -29.44
N GLN A 245 1.35 10.93 -29.72
CA GLN A 245 2.06 10.47 -30.92
C GLN A 245 2.27 8.96 -30.92
N GLU A 246 2.57 8.41 -29.74
CA GLU A 246 2.87 7.00 -29.57
C GLU A 246 1.61 6.13 -29.74
N LEU A 247 0.44 6.62 -29.32
CA LEU A 247 -0.76 5.80 -29.19
C LEU A 247 -1.88 6.15 -30.16
N PHE A 248 -2.13 7.46 -30.45
CA PHE A 248 -3.34 7.91 -31.12
C PHE A 248 -3.18 8.34 -32.57
N VAL A 249 -1.94 8.51 -33.04
CA VAL A 249 -1.69 8.89 -34.44
C VAL A 249 -1.75 7.67 -35.35
N PRO A 250 -2.55 7.71 -36.46
CA PRO A 250 -2.60 6.58 -37.39
C PRO A 250 -1.22 6.18 -37.92
N PRO A 251 -0.94 4.88 -38.12
CA PRO A 251 0.30 4.45 -38.77
C PRO A 251 0.32 4.88 -40.22
N GLY A 252 1.51 5.24 -40.75
CA GLY A 252 1.68 5.72 -42.10
C GLY A 252 1.42 4.69 -43.22
N LYS A 253 1.46 3.37 -42.88
CA LYS A 253 1.27 2.27 -43.83
C LYS A 253 0.12 1.38 -43.41
N ALA A 254 -0.94 1.30 -44.19
CA ALA A 254 -2.12 0.48 -43.90
C ALA A 254 -1.80 -1.04 -43.82
N ALA A 255 -0.81 -1.50 -44.58
CA ALA A 255 -0.41 -2.93 -44.61
C ALA A 255 0.17 -3.47 -43.30
N GLN A 256 0.54 -2.60 -42.33
CA GLN A 256 1.12 -2.96 -41.04
C GLN A 256 0.19 -2.59 -39.87
N LEU A 257 -1.09 -2.35 -40.14
CA LEU A 257 -2.03 -1.87 -39.13
C LEU A 257 -2.14 -2.80 -37.91
N ASP A 258 -2.36 -4.09 -38.14
CA ASP A 258 -2.59 -5.06 -37.06
C ASP A 258 -1.34 -5.24 -36.19
N GLU A 259 -0.15 -5.27 -36.79
CA GLU A 259 1.12 -5.37 -36.05
C GLU A 259 1.39 -4.11 -35.23
N GLU A 260 1.14 -2.93 -35.82
CA GLU A 260 1.38 -1.67 -35.15
C GLU A 260 0.38 -1.43 -33.99
N VAL A 261 -0.89 -1.80 -34.19
CA VAL A 261 -1.91 -1.78 -33.13
C VAL A 261 -1.47 -2.71 -32.01
N ARG A 262 -1.03 -3.94 -32.31
CA ARG A 262 -0.54 -4.90 -31.31
C ARG A 262 0.62 -4.34 -30.52
N ARG A 263 1.65 -3.87 -31.18
CA ARG A 263 2.85 -3.31 -30.53
C ARG A 263 2.52 -2.15 -29.58
N ARG A 264 1.64 -1.24 -30.02
CA ARG A 264 1.23 -0.08 -29.22
C ARG A 264 0.40 -0.51 -28.02
N LEU A 265 -0.56 -1.42 -28.22
CA LEU A 265 -1.41 -1.92 -27.13
C LEU A 265 -0.64 -2.78 -26.14
N GLU A 266 0.30 -3.60 -26.58
CA GLU A 266 1.16 -4.38 -25.68
C GLU A 266 1.92 -3.48 -24.71
N THR A 267 2.55 -2.42 -25.22
CA THR A 267 3.25 -1.44 -24.40
C THR A 267 2.29 -0.68 -23.47
N PHE A 268 1.16 -0.24 -23.97
CA PHE A 268 0.17 0.52 -23.21
C PHE A 268 -0.47 -0.33 -22.10
N LEU A 269 -0.93 -1.54 -22.43
CA LEU A 269 -1.54 -2.46 -21.47
C LEU A 269 -0.54 -2.93 -20.41
N GLY A 270 0.71 -3.18 -20.80
CA GLY A 270 1.76 -3.54 -19.85
C GLY A 270 1.98 -2.47 -18.77
N ARG A 271 1.94 -1.19 -19.15
CA ARG A 271 2.01 -0.05 -18.22
C ARG A 271 0.72 0.07 -17.39
N ALA A 272 -0.45 -0.01 -18.06
CA ALA A 272 -1.74 0.14 -17.40
C ALA A 272 -1.99 -0.94 -16.33
N PHE A 273 -1.67 -2.18 -16.64
CA PHE A 273 -1.88 -3.33 -15.76
C PHE A 273 -0.68 -3.61 -14.83
N ARG A 274 0.41 -2.85 -14.96
CA ARG A 274 1.65 -2.99 -14.15
C ARG A 274 2.27 -4.38 -14.24
N ARG A 275 1.99 -5.09 -15.36
CA ARG A 275 2.48 -6.42 -15.70
C ARG A 275 2.33 -6.65 -17.20
N PRO A 276 3.08 -7.57 -17.80
CA PRO A 276 2.83 -7.97 -19.18
C PRO A 276 1.37 -8.37 -19.36
N ALA A 277 0.74 -7.88 -20.42
CA ALA A 277 -0.62 -8.30 -20.76
C ALA A 277 -0.63 -9.77 -21.19
N GLU A 278 -1.58 -10.54 -20.70
CA GLU A 278 -1.81 -11.91 -21.16
C GLU A 278 -2.21 -11.89 -22.63
N LYS A 279 -1.76 -12.92 -23.36
CA LYS A 279 -1.92 -12.96 -24.83
C LYS A 279 -3.37 -12.83 -25.26
N ASP A 280 -4.28 -13.55 -24.61
CA ASP A 280 -5.72 -13.52 -24.90
C ASP A 280 -6.37 -12.16 -24.63
N VAL A 281 -5.89 -11.45 -23.58
CA VAL A 281 -6.32 -10.09 -23.26
C VAL A 281 -5.85 -9.12 -24.35
N LEU A 282 -4.57 -9.21 -24.73
CA LEU A 282 -4.01 -8.37 -25.80
C LEU A 282 -4.75 -8.64 -27.13
N ASP A 283 -4.97 -9.91 -27.48
CA ASP A 283 -5.66 -10.31 -28.71
C ASP A 283 -7.09 -9.75 -28.80
N ARG A 284 -7.82 -9.72 -27.67
CA ARG A 284 -9.16 -9.10 -27.61
C ARG A 284 -9.13 -7.61 -27.87
N TYR A 285 -8.21 -6.86 -27.27
CA TYR A 285 -8.09 -5.43 -27.49
C TYR A 285 -7.64 -5.10 -28.94
N VAL A 286 -6.68 -5.86 -29.48
CA VAL A 286 -6.24 -5.73 -30.86
C VAL A 286 -7.39 -6.01 -31.82
N GLY A 287 -8.09 -7.14 -31.64
CA GLY A 287 -9.25 -7.51 -32.46
C GLY A 287 -10.38 -6.48 -32.42
N HIS A 288 -10.62 -5.85 -31.24
CA HIS A 288 -11.58 -4.77 -31.14
C HIS A 288 -11.17 -3.56 -31.98
N VAL A 289 -9.94 -3.06 -31.83
CA VAL A 289 -9.45 -1.89 -32.58
C VAL A 289 -9.48 -2.14 -34.08
N THR A 290 -8.92 -3.26 -34.52
CA THR A 290 -8.84 -3.57 -35.96
C THR A 290 -10.23 -3.81 -36.58
N GLY A 291 -11.15 -4.42 -35.82
CA GLY A 291 -12.54 -4.58 -36.21
C GLY A 291 -13.27 -3.24 -36.37
N GLN A 292 -13.10 -2.34 -35.41
CA GLN A 292 -13.68 -0.98 -35.49
C GLN A 292 -13.13 -0.18 -36.67
N ILE A 293 -11.83 -0.25 -36.96
CA ILE A 293 -11.21 0.42 -38.07
C ILE A 293 -11.74 -0.15 -39.42
N LYS A 294 -11.83 -1.49 -39.51
CA LYS A 294 -12.41 -2.17 -40.71
C LYS A 294 -13.87 -1.77 -40.95
N SER A 295 -14.61 -1.43 -39.91
CA SER A 295 -15.99 -0.91 -40.01
C SER A 295 -16.05 0.61 -40.29
N GLY A 296 -14.93 1.26 -40.56
CA GLY A 296 -14.87 2.68 -40.98
C GLY A 296 -14.64 3.67 -39.83
N LYS A 297 -14.44 3.21 -38.60
CA LYS A 297 -14.14 4.11 -37.49
C LYS A 297 -12.71 4.69 -37.61
N PRO A 298 -12.49 6.01 -37.39
CA PRO A 298 -11.16 6.58 -37.38
C PRO A 298 -10.25 5.89 -36.34
N PHE A 299 -8.99 5.67 -36.70
CA PHE A 299 -7.98 5.03 -35.84
C PHE A 299 -7.93 5.64 -34.43
N THR A 300 -7.84 6.98 -34.35
CA THR A 300 -7.78 7.71 -33.09
C THR A 300 -8.98 7.40 -32.20
N GLU A 301 -10.19 7.32 -32.77
CA GLU A 301 -11.41 7.04 -32.01
C GLU A 301 -11.47 5.58 -31.53
N ALA A 302 -11.05 4.63 -32.36
CA ALA A 302 -10.93 3.22 -31.94
C ALA A 302 -9.91 3.05 -30.80
N MET A 303 -8.78 3.73 -30.85
CA MET A 303 -7.78 3.71 -29.76
C MET A 303 -8.29 4.40 -28.49
N LYS A 304 -9.05 5.49 -28.59
CA LYS A 304 -9.69 6.14 -27.44
C LYS A 304 -10.68 5.22 -26.73
N GLU A 305 -11.45 4.42 -27.48
CA GLU A 305 -12.37 3.44 -26.88
C GLU A 305 -11.63 2.39 -26.06
N VAL A 306 -10.51 1.87 -26.56
CA VAL A 306 -9.67 0.94 -25.79
C VAL A 306 -9.13 1.60 -24.53
N VAL A 307 -8.61 2.82 -24.61
CA VAL A 307 -8.14 3.56 -23.44
C VAL A 307 -9.27 3.72 -22.42
N SER A 308 -10.47 4.10 -22.86
CA SER A 308 -11.64 4.20 -22.00
C SER A 308 -11.96 2.89 -21.27
N ALA A 309 -11.95 1.76 -22.00
CA ALA A 309 -12.20 0.44 -21.44
C ALA A 309 -11.11 0.01 -20.45
N VAL A 310 -9.85 0.28 -20.76
CA VAL A 310 -8.71 -0.01 -19.89
C VAL A 310 -8.80 0.75 -18.57
N LEU A 311 -9.13 2.04 -18.61
CA LEU A 311 -9.26 2.88 -17.40
C LEU A 311 -10.40 2.45 -16.47
N ALA A 312 -11.36 1.67 -16.97
CA ALA A 312 -12.44 1.07 -16.19
C ALA A 312 -12.22 -0.42 -15.87
N SER A 313 -11.14 -1.02 -16.39
CA SER A 313 -10.83 -2.44 -16.18
C SER A 313 -10.43 -2.73 -14.74
N PRO A 314 -10.88 -3.86 -14.15
CA PRO A 314 -10.38 -4.32 -12.86
C PRO A 314 -8.85 -4.46 -12.83
N GLN A 315 -8.21 -4.86 -13.93
CA GLN A 315 -6.75 -4.96 -14.03
C GLN A 315 -6.04 -3.61 -13.88
N PHE A 316 -6.69 -2.52 -14.24
CA PHE A 316 -6.20 -1.16 -13.99
C PHE A 316 -6.58 -0.65 -12.60
N LEU A 317 -7.85 -0.86 -12.19
CA LEU A 317 -8.42 -0.29 -10.97
C LEU A 317 -7.84 -0.89 -9.70
N TYR A 318 -7.47 -2.18 -9.72
CA TYR A 318 -6.96 -2.88 -8.54
C TYR A 318 -5.43 -2.94 -8.51
N LEU A 319 -4.90 -2.77 -7.32
CA LEU A 319 -3.49 -2.97 -7.01
C LEU A 319 -3.34 -4.41 -6.53
N TYR A 320 -2.61 -5.20 -7.31
CA TYR A 320 -2.30 -6.58 -7.01
C TYR A 320 -0.86 -6.65 -6.51
N ASP A 321 -0.68 -6.89 -5.23
CA ASP A 321 0.64 -7.23 -4.72
C ASP A 321 0.82 -8.75 -4.87
N LYS A 322 1.72 -9.18 -5.75
CA LYS A 322 2.17 -10.57 -5.72
C LYS A 322 3.06 -10.72 -4.49
N PRO A 323 2.84 -11.76 -3.64
CA PRO A 323 3.80 -12.05 -2.59
C PRO A 323 5.18 -12.26 -3.22
N ALA A 324 6.18 -11.57 -2.69
CA ALA A 324 7.56 -11.79 -3.07
C ALA A 324 7.91 -13.23 -2.67
N GLY A 325 8.08 -14.13 -3.65
CA GLY A 325 8.53 -15.50 -3.40
C GLY A 325 7.48 -16.58 -3.64
N GLY A 326 6.64 -16.45 -4.65
CA GLY A 326 5.91 -17.57 -5.24
C GLY A 326 6.64 -18.11 -6.47
#